data_284d97cb5ed0cc469800eeee0ce5f825
#
_entry.id   284d97cb5ed0cc469800eeee0ce5f825
#
_cell.length_a   1.000
_cell.length_b   1.000
_cell.length_c   1.000
_cell.angle_alpha   90.00
_cell.angle_beta   90.00
_cell.angle_gamma   90.00
#
_symmetry.space_group_name_H-M   'P 1'
#
loop_
_entity.id
_entity.type
_entity.pdbx_description
1 polymer ?
#
loop_
_entity_poly.entity_id
_entity_poly.type
_entity_poly.pdbx_seq_one_letter_code
_entity_poly.pdbx_strand_id
1 'polypeptide(L)'
;MTKEHLIILIFCLISSSCGEYQKVLKSDDFNYKYTKAVSYYEEADFNRALPLFSELTNIMMGTSKMEEVSYYYAYCHYSTGENLMAAHLFRNYAINYPNSKHAQECSYMQAYCYYLEVPNYSLDVT
;
A
#
# COMPACT_ATOMS: atom_id res chain seq x y z
N MET A 1 23.06 27.42 23.34
CA MET A 1 22.86 26.23 22.52
C MET A 1 23.52 26.47 21.17
N THR A 2 24.55 25.74 20.90
CA THR A 2 25.24 25.85 19.60
C THR A 2 24.46 25.07 18.55
N LYS A 3 24.52 25.51 17.28
CA LYS A 3 23.86 24.83 16.13
C LYS A 3 24.14 23.31 16.09
N GLU A 4 25.29 22.92 16.60
CA GLU A 4 25.74 21.52 16.63
C GLU A 4 24.89 20.63 17.55
N HIS A 5 24.46 21.14 18.70
CA HIS A 5 23.58 20.40 19.61
C HIS A 5 22.15 20.21 19.02
N LEU A 6 21.69 21.17 18.24
CA LEU A 6 20.39 21.07 17.55
C LEU A 6 20.44 20.00 16.45
N ILE A 7 21.54 19.93 15.71
CA ILE A 7 21.73 18.93 14.64
C ILE A 7 21.81 17.52 15.23
N ILE A 8 22.52 17.35 16.35
CA ILE A 8 22.62 16.07 17.05
C ILE A 8 21.25 15.63 17.60
N LEU A 9 20.46 16.55 18.14
CA LEU A 9 19.13 16.27 18.65
C LEU A 9 18.16 15.82 17.53
N ILE A 10 18.23 16.47 16.37
CA ILE A 10 17.44 16.11 15.18
C ILE A 10 17.86 14.73 14.65
N PHE A 11 19.16 14.43 14.65
CA PHE A 11 19.68 13.14 14.19
C PHE A 11 19.26 11.97 15.10
N CYS A 12 19.14 12.19 16.41
CA CYS A 12 18.64 11.18 17.37
C CYS A 12 17.14 10.87 17.19
N LEU A 13 16.34 11.84 16.76
CA LEU A 13 14.89 11.64 16.54
C LEU A 13 14.58 10.77 15.31
N ILE A 14 15.46 10.78 14.30
CA ILE A 14 15.26 10.01 13.06
C ILE A 14 15.56 8.52 13.28
N SER A 15 16.42 8.16 14.21
CA SER A 15 16.80 6.77 14.47
C SER A 15 15.73 5.95 15.21
N SER A 16 14.79 6.58 15.90
CA SER A 16 13.72 5.88 16.65
C SER A 16 12.64 5.25 15.75
N SER A 17 12.34 5.88 14.61
CA SER A 17 11.28 5.41 13.67
C SER A 17 11.68 4.13 12.92
N CYS A 18 12.96 3.93 12.64
CA CYS A 18 13.45 2.78 11.89
C CYS A 18 13.37 1.47 12.71
N GLY A 19 13.56 1.56 14.04
CA GLY A 19 13.49 0.41 14.93
C GLY A 19 12.08 -0.15 15.13
N GLU A 20 11.06 0.69 15.14
CA GLU A 20 9.66 0.26 15.27
C GLU A 20 9.19 -0.52 14.04
N TYR A 21 9.48 -0.02 12.84
CA TYR A 21 9.11 -0.69 11.60
C TYR A 21 9.75 -2.07 11.46
N GLN A 22 11.02 -2.22 11.86
CA GLN A 22 11.70 -3.51 11.87
C GLN A 22 11.05 -4.52 12.82
N LYS A 23 10.50 -4.07 13.95
CA LYS A 23 9.72 -4.92 14.86
C LYS A 23 8.43 -5.41 14.21
N VAL A 24 7.73 -4.53 13.49
CA VAL A 24 6.51 -4.88 12.75
C VAL A 24 6.81 -5.94 11.69
N LEU A 25 7.86 -5.75 10.88
CA LEU A 25 8.27 -6.70 9.84
C LEU A 25 8.57 -8.10 10.39
N LYS A 26 9.21 -8.17 11.55
CA LYS A 26 9.62 -9.43 12.20
C LYS A 26 8.54 -10.05 13.09
N SER A 27 7.41 -9.38 13.27
CA SER A 27 6.33 -9.87 14.14
C SER A 27 5.61 -11.06 13.51
N ASP A 28 5.40 -12.10 14.30
CA ASP A 28 4.53 -13.23 13.96
C ASP A 28 3.06 -12.99 14.35
N ASP A 29 2.77 -11.87 15.00
CA ASP A 29 1.40 -11.45 15.30
C ASP A 29 0.78 -10.76 14.08
N PHE A 30 -0.02 -11.50 13.34
CA PHE A 30 -0.65 -11.02 12.10
C PHE A 30 -1.69 -9.93 12.33
N ASN A 31 -2.38 -9.93 13.47
CA ASN A 31 -3.32 -8.87 13.81
C ASN A 31 -2.59 -7.56 14.10
N TYR A 32 -1.48 -7.62 14.82
CA TYR A 32 -0.61 -6.48 15.05
C TYR A 32 -0.03 -5.94 13.74
N LYS A 33 0.50 -6.83 12.89
CA LYS A 33 1.03 -6.48 11.57
C LYS A 33 -0.02 -5.82 10.67
N TYR A 34 -1.23 -6.36 10.65
CA TYR A 34 -2.36 -5.79 9.92
C TYR A 34 -2.73 -4.39 10.43
N THR A 35 -2.85 -4.21 11.74
CA THR A 35 -3.16 -2.92 12.35
C THR A 35 -2.11 -1.86 11.98
N LYS A 36 -0.84 -2.23 12.02
CA LYS A 36 0.26 -1.33 11.61
C LYS A 36 0.27 -1.05 10.11
N ALA A 37 -0.02 -2.03 9.28
CA ALA A 37 -0.14 -1.83 7.82
C ALA A 37 -1.23 -0.82 7.48
N VAL A 38 -2.40 -0.93 8.12
CA VAL A 38 -3.50 0.04 7.96
C VAL A 38 -3.10 1.42 8.46
N SER A 39 -2.41 1.52 9.61
CA SER A 39 -1.91 2.80 10.12
C SER A 39 -0.97 3.49 9.14
N TYR A 40 0.01 2.78 8.58
CA TYR A 40 0.89 3.33 7.55
C TYR A 40 0.14 3.75 6.28
N TYR A 41 -0.86 2.97 5.88
CA TYR A 41 -1.72 3.33 4.74
C TYR A 41 -2.49 4.64 4.98
N GLU A 42 -3.09 4.80 6.16
CA GLU A 42 -3.84 6.00 6.55
C GLU A 42 -2.94 7.25 6.66
N GLU A 43 -1.68 7.06 7.02
CA GLU A 43 -0.66 8.10 7.05
C GLU A 43 -0.08 8.41 5.64
N ALA A 44 -0.56 7.75 4.59
CA ALA A 44 -0.05 7.80 3.23
C ALA A 44 1.43 7.34 3.10
N ASP A 45 1.90 6.54 4.05
CA ASP A 45 3.20 5.90 4.00
C ASP A 45 3.10 4.53 3.29
N PHE A 46 2.82 4.60 2.00
CA PHE A 46 2.59 3.42 1.17
C PHE A 46 3.84 2.55 1.01
N ASN A 47 5.03 3.13 1.12
CA ASN A 47 6.28 2.39 1.04
C ASN A 47 6.48 1.44 2.22
N ARG A 48 5.98 1.80 3.41
CA ARG A 48 5.97 0.91 4.57
C ARG A 48 4.76 -0.02 4.60
N ALA A 49 3.60 0.44 4.13
CA ALA A 49 2.38 -0.35 4.09
C ALA A 49 2.46 -1.50 3.07
N LEU A 50 2.99 -1.26 1.87
CA LEU A 50 3.02 -2.22 0.76
C LEU A 50 3.66 -3.56 1.12
N PRO A 51 4.88 -3.64 1.69
CA PRO A 51 5.50 -4.92 2.06
C PRO A 51 4.69 -5.69 3.11
N LEU A 52 4.06 -4.99 4.04
CA LEU A 52 3.22 -5.61 5.07
C LEU A 52 1.96 -6.23 4.45
N PHE A 53 1.27 -5.51 3.57
CA PHE A 53 0.10 -6.06 2.87
C PHE A 53 0.49 -7.18 1.92
N SER A 54 1.65 -7.12 1.25
CA SER A 54 2.16 -8.21 0.43
C SER A 54 2.31 -9.51 1.22
N GLU A 55 2.88 -9.43 2.41
CA GLU A 55 3.02 -10.59 3.30
C GLU A 55 1.65 -11.08 3.80
N LEU A 56 0.77 -10.15 4.21
CA LEU A 56 -0.57 -10.46 4.71
C LEU A 56 -1.46 -11.14 3.66
N THR A 57 -1.31 -10.85 2.36
CA THR A 57 -2.05 -11.54 1.30
C THR A 57 -1.76 -13.04 1.27
N ASN A 58 -0.55 -13.45 1.62
CA ASN A 58 -0.18 -14.87 1.68
C ASN A 58 -0.70 -15.57 2.94
N ILE A 59 -0.68 -14.86 4.07
CA ILE A 59 -0.98 -15.42 5.40
C ILE A 59 -2.48 -15.45 5.66
N MET A 60 -3.21 -14.43 5.23
CA MET A 60 -4.65 -14.29 5.51
C MET A 60 -5.55 -14.94 4.47
N MET A 61 -4.98 -15.68 3.53
CA MET A 61 -5.75 -16.41 2.53
C MET A 61 -6.80 -17.32 3.18
N GLY A 62 -8.06 -17.21 2.73
CA GLY A 62 -9.18 -17.95 3.29
C GLY A 62 -9.80 -17.38 4.57
N THR A 63 -9.29 -16.25 5.08
CA THR A 63 -9.89 -15.55 6.22
C THR A 63 -10.84 -14.43 5.76
N SER A 64 -11.74 -14.00 6.65
CA SER A 64 -12.64 -12.86 6.39
C SER A 64 -11.90 -11.53 6.20
N LYS A 65 -10.67 -11.41 6.68
CA LYS A 65 -9.83 -10.21 6.50
C LYS A 65 -9.16 -10.12 5.13
N MET A 66 -9.13 -11.21 4.37
CA MET A 66 -8.46 -11.23 3.06
C MET A 66 -9.07 -10.23 2.06
N GLU A 67 -10.38 -10.01 2.14
CA GLU A 67 -11.06 -9.01 1.32
C GLU A 67 -10.47 -7.61 1.54
N GLU A 68 -10.38 -7.20 2.80
CA GLU A 68 -9.87 -5.89 3.19
C GLU A 68 -8.38 -5.72 2.88
N VAL A 69 -7.58 -6.75 3.16
CA VAL A 69 -6.15 -6.78 2.81
C VAL A 69 -5.94 -6.63 1.31
N SER A 70 -6.74 -7.32 0.48
CA SER A 70 -6.66 -7.24 -0.98
C SER A 70 -6.97 -5.84 -1.50
N TYR A 71 -7.94 -5.16 -0.88
CA TYR A 71 -8.30 -3.78 -1.20
C TYR A 71 -7.15 -2.81 -0.92
N TYR A 72 -6.60 -2.83 0.28
CA TYR A 72 -5.47 -1.98 0.64
C TYR A 72 -4.22 -2.27 -0.18
N TYR A 73 -3.95 -3.53 -0.47
CA TYR A 73 -2.80 -3.94 -1.28
C TYR A 73 -2.86 -3.36 -2.70
N ALA A 74 -4.05 -3.41 -3.34
CA ALA A 74 -4.26 -2.83 -4.66
C ALA A 74 -4.04 -1.30 -4.64
N TYR A 75 -4.57 -0.60 -3.64
CA TYR A 75 -4.38 0.84 -3.50
C TYR A 75 -2.94 1.24 -3.17
N CYS A 76 -2.18 0.43 -2.42
CA CYS A 76 -0.77 0.68 -2.20
C CYS A 76 0.03 0.67 -3.51
N HIS A 77 -0.22 -0.31 -4.40
CA HIS A 77 0.41 -0.34 -5.72
C HIS A 77 0.01 0.87 -6.58
N TYR A 78 -1.26 1.23 -6.58
CA TYR A 78 -1.72 2.43 -7.28
C TYR A 78 -1.01 3.70 -6.75
N SER A 79 -0.93 3.86 -5.44
CA SER A 79 -0.34 5.04 -4.79
C SER A 79 1.18 5.12 -4.94
N THR A 80 1.85 4.01 -5.20
CA THR A 80 3.30 3.96 -5.52
C THR A 80 3.58 4.05 -7.03
N GLY A 81 2.55 4.24 -7.85
CA GLY A 81 2.69 4.42 -9.30
C GLY A 81 2.80 3.12 -10.10
N GLU A 82 2.60 1.97 -9.48
CA GLU A 82 2.62 0.66 -10.14
C GLU A 82 1.25 0.33 -10.75
N ASN A 83 0.83 1.13 -11.74
CA ASN A 83 -0.53 1.11 -12.28
C ASN A 83 -0.93 -0.23 -12.90
N LEU A 84 -0.03 -0.91 -13.62
CA LEU A 84 -0.36 -2.22 -14.22
C LEU A 84 -0.59 -3.30 -13.16
N MET A 85 0.21 -3.32 -12.10
CA MET A 85 0.00 -4.23 -10.98
C MET A 85 -1.29 -3.89 -10.25
N ALA A 86 -1.54 -2.61 -9.98
CA ALA A 86 -2.77 -2.15 -9.36
C ALA A 86 -4.00 -2.55 -10.17
N ALA A 87 -3.99 -2.37 -11.51
CA ALA A 87 -5.07 -2.80 -12.39
C ALA A 87 -5.38 -4.30 -12.25
N HIS A 88 -4.34 -5.13 -12.23
CA HIS A 88 -4.48 -6.57 -12.03
C HIS A 88 -5.11 -6.90 -10.67
N LEU A 89 -4.66 -6.25 -9.60
CA LEU A 89 -5.16 -6.48 -8.25
C LEU A 89 -6.61 -5.99 -8.07
N PHE A 90 -6.96 -4.83 -8.62
CA PHE A 90 -8.33 -4.33 -8.63
C PHE A 90 -9.28 -5.26 -9.40
N ARG A 91 -8.84 -5.78 -10.54
CA ARG A 91 -9.61 -6.79 -11.28
C ARG A 91 -9.85 -8.05 -10.44
N ASN A 92 -8.81 -8.57 -9.81
CA ASN A 92 -8.91 -9.76 -8.97
C ASN A 92 -9.86 -9.53 -7.79
N TYR A 93 -9.81 -8.35 -7.17
CA TYR A 93 -10.75 -7.99 -6.12
C TYR A 93 -12.20 -8.03 -6.59
N ALA A 94 -12.51 -7.39 -7.71
CA ALA A 94 -13.88 -7.35 -8.25
C ALA A 94 -14.41 -8.75 -8.63
N ILE A 95 -13.53 -9.64 -9.12
CA ILE A 95 -13.88 -11.02 -9.46
C ILE A 95 -14.11 -11.87 -8.21
N ASN A 96 -13.23 -11.76 -7.22
CA ASN A 96 -13.27 -12.58 -6.02
C ASN A 96 -14.34 -12.15 -5.02
N TYR A 97 -14.66 -10.84 -5.00
CA TYR A 97 -15.62 -10.24 -4.06
C TYR A 97 -16.72 -9.45 -4.79
N PRO A 98 -17.52 -10.09 -5.69
CA PRO A 98 -18.48 -9.39 -6.53
C PRO A 98 -19.60 -8.72 -5.75
N ASN A 99 -19.89 -9.18 -4.54
CA ASN A 99 -20.92 -8.64 -3.66
C ASN A 99 -20.37 -7.61 -2.65
N SER A 100 -19.07 -7.31 -2.71
CA SER A 100 -18.46 -6.28 -1.88
C SER A 100 -18.97 -4.89 -2.24
N LYS A 101 -19.10 -4.04 -1.22
CA LYS A 101 -19.38 -2.60 -1.43
C LYS A 101 -18.31 -1.90 -2.28
N HIS A 102 -17.11 -2.45 -2.35
CA HIS A 102 -15.98 -1.91 -3.12
C HIS A 102 -15.82 -2.54 -4.52
N ALA A 103 -16.62 -3.53 -4.89
CA ALA A 103 -16.47 -4.25 -6.16
C ALA A 103 -16.57 -3.32 -7.39
N GLN A 104 -17.55 -2.42 -7.37
CA GLN A 104 -17.75 -1.45 -8.46
C GLN A 104 -16.61 -0.43 -8.53
N GLU A 105 -16.17 0.06 -7.38
CA GLU A 105 -15.02 0.98 -7.27
C GLU A 105 -13.75 0.31 -7.83
N CYS A 106 -13.47 -0.93 -7.43
CA CYS A 106 -12.30 -1.67 -7.94
C CYS A 106 -12.37 -1.92 -9.46
N SER A 107 -13.56 -2.20 -10.02
CA SER A 107 -13.73 -2.30 -11.47
C SER A 107 -13.43 -0.98 -12.19
N TYR A 108 -13.85 0.14 -11.62
CA TYR A 108 -13.50 1.47 -12.12
C TYR A 108 -11.99 1.72 -12.03
N MET A 109 -11.39 1.43 -10.88
CA MET A 109 -9.95 1.65 -10.67
C MET A 109 -9.09 0.79 -11.59
N GLN A 110 -9.51 -0.42 -11.93
CA GLN A 110 -8.87 -1.23 -12.97
C GLN A 110 -8.79 -0.47 -14.29
N ALA A 111 -9.91 0.05 -14.78
CA ALA A 111 -9.96 0.79 -16.05
C ALA A 111 -9.15 2.09 -15.98
N TYR A 112 -9.22 2.79 -14.86
CA TYR A 112 -8.47 4.02 -14.63
C TYR A 112 -6.95 3.80 -14.62
N CYS A 113 -6.48 2.73 -13.98
CA CYS A 113 -5.07 2.37 -14.00
C CYS A 113 -4.57 2.07 -15.41
N TYR A 114 -5.35 1.37 -16.24
CA TYR A 114 -4.99 1.17 -17.65
C TYR A 114 -4.97 2.48 -18.44
N TYR A 115 -5.92 3.39 -18.17
CA TYR A 115 -5.94 4.71 -18.80
C TYR A 115 -4.65 5.50 -18.50
N LEU A 116 -4.14 5.43 -17.27
CA LEU A 116 -2.90 6.12 -16.88
C LEU A 116 -1.65 5.58 -17.60
N GLU A 117 -1.70 4.33 -18.09
CA GLU A 117 -0.60 3.72 -18.83
C GLU A 117 -0.64 3.99 -20.34
N VAL A 118 -1.74 4.57 -20.84
CA VAL A 118 -1.83 4.91 -22.27
C VAL A 118 -0.90 6.10 -22.55
N PRO A 119 0.09 5.93 -23.45
CA PRO A 119 0.95 7.03 -23.85
C PRO A 119 0.13 8.17 -24.46
N ASN A 120 0.43 9.40 -24.07
CA ASN A 120 -0.19 10.59 -24.65
C ASN A 120 0.38 10.80 -26.07
N TYR A 121 -0.16 10.11 -27.07
CA TYR A 121 0.23 10.23 -28.47
C TYR A 121 -0.09 11.60 -29.09
N SER A 122 -0.69 12.49 -28.32
CA SER A 122 -1.17 13.80 -28.80
C SER A 122 -0.08 14.87 -28.94
N LEU A 123 1.17 14.60 -28.57
CA LEU A 123 2.21 15.63 -28.50
C LEU A 123 3.41 15.45 -29.45
N ASP A 124 3.46 14.38 -30.25
CA ASP A 124 4.56 14.16 -31.20
C ASP A 124 4.07 14.07 -32.64
N VAL A 125 3.37 15.10 -33.10
CA VAL A 125 3.18 15.35 -34.54
C VAL A 125 3.87 16.66 -34.86
N THR A 126 5.16 16.61 -35.00
CA THR A 126 5.93 17.58 -35.78
C THR A 126 6.54 16.87 -36.95
#